data_d0dc9bc31112a1f09c94a0c0236988e5
#
_entry.id   d0dc9bc31112a1f09c94a0c0236988e5
#
_cell.length_a   1.000
_cell.length_b   1.000
_cell.length_c   1.000
_cell.angle_alpha   90.00
_cell.angle_beta   90.00
_cell.angle_gamma   90.00
#
_symmetry.space_group_name_H-M   'P 1'
#
loop_
_entity.id
_entity.type
_entity.pdbx_description
1 polymer ?
#
loop_
_entity_poly.entity_id
_entity_poly.type
_entity_poly.pdbx_seq_one_letter_code
_entity_poly.pdbx_strand_id
1 'polypeptide(L)'
;MYLCGLPALVLNRMFPRWARYSPLIGLFTVCAALFISAYARNVTELIITQGVFYGIGGAIAYMPCIMYIDEWFVKRKGLAYGIMWSGTGLAGVGLPLILEKLLEVYGYKTTMIIWAVVLFTITAPLAWYIKPRVPPLPVRRLKAFNLRFCLSRRFILYQLSNTIEAIGFYIPGIYIPIYAASVLGAEEFAQALCILLFNISSVVGCIGVGWLIDRFHVTTCVMVSTIGATLGTFLLWGCAFNMPMVFVFCVSYGLSAGSYSTTWTGVMREVAGKDMQSSSTPSSLTGGEAGDVGGGNGDNAGPPRPAESPLSEFTGSYSEEVDPIMVFVLLAAGRGFGNVISGPFSQVMYHSMPWKGEAALAYGSGYGSLIVFTGVTALGSGICFLGRRVGWC
;
A
#
# COMPACT_ATOMS: atom_id res chain seq x y z
N MET A 1 -7.33 -8.88 -2.98
CA MET A 1 -6.13 -8.45 -3.71
C MET A 1 -4.91 -8.34 -2.78
N TYR A 2 -4.89 -7.47 -1.77
CA TYR A 2 -3.74 -7.27 -0.88
C TYR A 2 -3.28 -8.55 -0.14
N LEU A 3 -4.19 -9.36 0.38
CA LEU A 3 -3.86 -10.61 1.07
C LEU A 3 -3.21 -11.66 0.14
N CYS A 4 -3.54 -11.63 -1.14
CA CYS A 4 -2.98 -12.54 -2.14
C CYS A 4 -1.64 -12.04 -2.71
N GLY A 5 -1.14 -10.89 -2.28
CA GLY A 5 0.10 -10.30 -2.78
C GLY A 5 1.33 -11.17 -2.47
N LEU A 6 1.43 -11.72 -1.26
CA LEU A 6 2.54 -12.58 -0.87
C LEU A 6 2.62 -13.87 -1.71
N PRO A 7 1.56 -14.67 -1.84
CA PRO A 7 1.56 -15.82 -2.74
C PRO A 7 1.89 -15.46 -4.19
N ALA A 8 1.35 -14.34 -4.70
CA ALA A 8 1.62 -13.89 -6.05
C ALA A 8 3.10 -13.49 -6.25
N LEU A 9 3.72 -12.82 -5.27
CA LEU A 9 5.16 -12.50 -5.29
C LEU A 9 6.01 -13.77 -5.33
N VAL A 10 5.70 -14.73 -4.45
CA VAL A 10 6.39 -16.02 -4.38
C VAL A 10 6.32 -16.75 -5.72
N LEU A 11 5.12 -16.84 -6.30
CA LEU A 11 4.90 -17.50 -7.58
C LEU A 11 5.72 -16.84 -8.70
N ASN A 12 5.71 -15.50 -8.79
CA ASN A 12 6.48 -14.78 -9.78
C ASN A 12 8.00 -14.97 -9.64
N ARG A 13 8.52 -15.16 -8.42
CA ARG A 13 9.94 -15.42 -8.17
C ARG A 13 10.33 -16.86 -8.41
N MET A 14 9.46 -17.81 -8.08
CA MET A 14 9.71 -19.23 -8.36
C MET A 14 9.72 -19.53 -9.86
N PHE A 15 8.86 -18.85 -10.61
CA PHE A 15 8.67 -19.06 -12.05
C PHE A 15 8.94 -17.79 -12.87
N PRO A 16 10.19 -17.30 -12.96
CA PRO A 16 10.50 -16.02 -13.59
C PRO A 16 10.19 -15.99 -15.10
N ARG A 17 10.15 -17.14 -15.77
CA ARG A 17 9.72 -17.24 -17.18
C ARG A 17 8.24 -16.91 -17.34
N TRP A 18 7.40 -17.30 -16.37
CA TRP A 18 5.96 -17.03 -16.34
C TRP A 18 5.64 -15.64 -15.78
N ALA A 19 6.54 -15.05 -14.99
CA ALA A 19 6.36 -13.73 -14.41
C ALA A 19 6.09 -12.64 -15.46
N ARG A 20 6.66 -12.78 -16.67
CA ARG A 20 6.39 -11.87 -17.78
C ARG A 20 4.94 -11.93 -18.28
N TYR A 21 4.31 -13.09 -18.22
CA TYR A 21 2.94 -13.30 -18.66
C TYR A 21 1.93 -13.14 -17.51
N SER A 22 2.41 -13.03 -16.27
CA SER A 22 1.59 -12.88 -15.08
C SER A 22 0.56 -11.73 -15.17
N PRO A 23 0.89 -10.52 -15.72
CA PRO A 23 -0.10 -9.47 -15.90
C PRO A 23 -1.26 -9.87 -16.81
N LEU A 24 -0.97 -10.60 -17.90
CA LEU A 24 -2.00 -11.08 -18.82
C LEU A 24 -2.83 -12.22 -18.23
N ILE A 25 -2.19 -13.16 -17.52
CA ILE A 25 -2.88 -14.26 -16.82
C ILE A 25 -3.81 -13.69 -15.76
N GLY A 26 -3.33 -12.75 -14.95
CA GLY A 26 -4.13 -12.08 -13.94
C GLY A 26 -5.30 -11.29 -14.55
N LEU A 27 -5.06 -10.55 -15.64
CA LEU A 27 -6.09 -9.83 -16.38
C LEU A 27 -7.17 -10.80 -16.91
N PHE A 28 -6.77 -11.89 -17.53
CA PHE A 28 -7.71 -12.92 -18.00
C PHE A 28 -8.57 -13.47 -16.86
N THR A 29 -7.95 -13.77 -15.71
CA THR A 29 -8.67 -14.24 -14.50
C THR A 29 -9.67 -13.20 -14.00
N VAL A 30 -9.30 -11.92 -13.97
CA VAL A 30 -10.20 -10.81 -13.60
C VAL A 30 -11.39 -10.70 -14.55
N CYS A 31 -11.13 -10.72 -15.86
CA CYS A 31 -12.19 -10.63 -16.87
C CYS A 31 -13.13 -11.86 -16.85
N ALA A 32 -12.56 -13.06 -16.65
CA ALA A 32 -13.35 -14.28 -16.48
C ALA A 32 -14.22 -14.20 -15.21
N ALA A 33 -13.69 -13.69 -14.11
CA ALA A 33 -14.45 -13.49 -12.88
C ALA A 33 -15.62 -12.54 -13.06
N LEU A 34 -15.42 -11.41 -13.77
CA LEU A 34 -16.48 -10.46 -14.12
C LEU A 34 -17.53 -11.10 -15.05
N PHE A 35 -17.08 -11.84 -16.05
CA PHE A 35 -17.99 -12.52 -16.96
C PHE A 35 -18.87 -13.56 -16.25
N ILE A 36 -18.28 -14.37 -15.37
CA ILE A 36 -19.00 -15.35 -14.55
C ILE A 36 -19.97 -14.64 -13.60
N SER A 37 -19.55 -13.51 -12.99
CA SER A 37 -20.39 -12.75 -12.07
C SER A 37 -21.66 -12.17 -12.74
N ALA A 38 -21.63 -11.96 -14.06
CA ALA A 38 -22.81 -11.54 -14.83
C ALA A 38 -23.97 -12.55 -14.76
N TYR A 39 -23.70 -13.80 -14.40
CA TYR A 39 -24.68 -14.87 -14.25
C TYR A 39 -24.97 -15.23 -12.79
N ALA A 40 -24.36 -14.52 -11.84
CA ALA A 40 -24.57 -14.76 -10.41
C ALA A 40 -26.05 -14.50 -10.03
N ARG A 41 -26.60 -15.43 -9.26
CA ARG A 41 -28.00 -15.39 -8.77
C ARG A 41 -28.09 -15.07 -7.28
N ASN A 42 -27.02 -15.31 -6.55
CA ASN A 42 -26.96 -15.17 -5.10
C ASN A 42 -25.80 -14.29 -4.67
N VAL A 43 -25.91 -13.65 -3.50
CA VAL A 43 -24.85 -12.84 -2.90
C VAL A 43 -23.56 -13.65 -2.69
N THR A 44 -23.68 -14.93 -2.33
CA THR A 44 -22.52 -15.83 -2.14
C THR A 44 -21.74 -16.01 -3.45
N GLU A 45 -22.43 -16.19 -4.58
CA GLU A 45 -21.78 -16.29 -5.90
C GLU A 45 -21.07 -14.99 -6.29
N LEU A 46 -21.64 -13.83 -5.94
CA LEU A 46 -21.01 -12.53 -6.14
C LEU A 46 -19.76 -12.37 -5.27
N ILE A 47 -19.79 -12.79 -4.00
CA ILE A 47 -18.62 -12.74 -3.12
C ILE A 47 -17.50 -13.62 -3.67
N ILE A 48 -17.83 -14.82 -4.16
CA ILE A 48 -16.83 -15.73 -4.72
C ILE A 48 -16.24 -15.16 -6.01
N THR A 49 -17.06 -14.69 -6.93
CA THR A 49 -16.61 -14.24 -8.26
C THR A 49 -15.94 -12.86 -8.19
N GLN A 50 -16.63 -11.83 -7.68
CA GLN A 50 -16.09 -10.47 -7.60
C GLN A 50 -15.19 -10.24 -6.40
N GLY A 51 -15.35 -11.00 -5.32
CA GLY A 51 -14.47 -10.90 -4.14
C GLY A 51 -13.21 -11.73 -4.30
N VAL A 52 -13.36 -13.07 -4.36
CA VAL A 52 -12.23 -14.00 -4.31
C VAL A 52 -11.49 -14.10 -5.65
N PHE A 53 -12.18 -14.50 -6.72
CA PHE A 53 -11.52 -14.71 -8.03
C PHE A 53 -10.99 -13.41 -8.62
N TYR A 54 -11.77 -12.33 -8.56
CA TYR A 54 -11.33 -11.01 -8.97
C TYR A 54 -10.10 -10.53 -8.15
N GLY A 55 -10.12 -10.76 -6.84
CA GLY A 55 -9.04 -10.39 -5.94
C GLY A 55 -7.75 -11.17 -6.21
N ILE A 56 -7.83 -12.48 -6.49
CA ILE A 56 -6.68 -13.33 -6.85
C ILE A 56 -6.11 -12.88 -8.21
N GLY A 57 -6.96 -12.75 -9.24
CA GLY A 57 -6.53 -12.29 -10.57
C GLY A 57 -5.89 -10.91 -10.52
N GLY A 58 -6.48 -9.99 -9.76
CA GLY A 58 -5.92 -8.66 -9.53
C GLY A 58 -4.56 -8.69 -8.85
N ALA A 59 -4.35 -9.56 -7.85
CA ALA A 59 -3.05 -9.71 -7.19
C ALA A 59 -1.98 -10.25 -8.15
N ILE A 60 -2.32 -11.24 -8.98
CA ILE A 60 -1.43 -11.81 -9.99
C ILE A 60 -1.05 -10.76 -11.04
N ALA A 61 -2.00 -9.94 -11.49
CA ALA A 61 -1.74 -8.89 -12.48
C ALA A 61 -0.89 -7.75 -11.90
N TYR A 62 -1.13 -7.36 -10.64
CA TYR A 62 -0.53 -6.19 -10.02
C TYR A 62 0.90 -6.41 -9.54
N MET A 63 1.25 -7.62 -9.09
CA MET A 63 2.58 -7.91 -8.51
C MET A 63 3.75 -7.60 -9.45
N PRO A 64 3.76 -7.99 -10.73
CA PRO A 64 4.85 -7.64 -11.64
C PRO A 64 5.00 -6.12 -11.83
N CYS A 65 3.90 -5.37 -11.81
CA CYS A 65 3.94 -3.91 -11.92
C CYS A 65 4.75 -3.29 -10.77
N ILE A 66 4.52 -3.74 -9.52
CA ILE A 66 5.28 -3.30 -8.35
C ILE A 66 6.76 -3.65 -8.48
N MET A 67 7.06 -4.91 -8.86
CA MET A 67 8.43 -5.37 -9.01
C MET A 67 9.19 -4.56 -10.05
N TYR A 68 8.57 -4.30 -11.19
CA TYR A 68 9.24 -3.61 -12.29
C TYR A 68 9.36 -2.10 -12.07
N ILE A 69 8.39 -1.44 -11.43
CA ILE A 69 8.54 -0.03 -11.03
C ILE A 69 9.76 0.13 -10.11
N ASP A 70 9.96 -0.78 -9.17
CA ASP A 70 11.12 -0.73 -8.27
C ASP A 70 12.46 -0.87 -9.02
N GLU A 71 12.50 -1.68 -10.09
CA GLU A 71 13.67 -1.86 -10.94
C GLU A 71 13.94 -0.66 -11.87
N TRP A 72 12.88 -0.03 -12.40
CA TRP A 72 13.02 1.06 -13.39
C TRP A 72 13.36 2.40 -12.72
N PHE A 73 12.80 2.70 -11.56
CA PHE A 73 12.97 3.99 -10.89
C PHE A 73 13.94 3.88 -9.71
N VAL A 74 15.14 4.46 -9.84
CA VAL A 74 16.18 4.44 -8.79
C VAL A 74 16.17 5.71 -7.94
N LYS A 75 16.14 6.91 -8.58
CA LYS A 75 16.30 8.19 -7.89
C LYS A 75 15.01 8.79 -7.31
N ARG A 76 13.87 8.60 -7.97
CA ARG A 76 12.56 9.19 -7.60
C ARG A 76 11.50 8.10 -7.44
N LYS A 77 11.82 7.09 -6.62
CA LYS A 77 10.92 5.96 -6.36
C LYS A 77 9.60 6.41 -5.75
N GLY A 78 9.64 7.30 -4.77
CA GLY A 78 8.44 7.82 -4.11
C GLY A 78 7.46 8.45 -5.09
N LEU A 79 7.95 9.34 -5.97
CA LEU A 79 7.12 9.95 -7.00
C LEU A 79 6.56 8.93 -8.00
N ALA A 80 7.35 7.96 -8.44
CA ALA A 80 6.90 6.91 -9.36
C ALA A 80 5.75 6.08 -8.78
N TYR A 81 5.87 5.67 -7.53
CA TYR A 81 4.79 4.98 -6.82
C TYR A 81 3.60 5.90 -6.54
N GLY A 82 3.82 7.18 -6.25
CA GLY A 82 2.76 8.17 -6.10
C GLY A 82 1.92 8.31 -7.36
N ILE A 83 2.55 8.37 -8.54
CA ILE A 83 1.87 8.38 -9.83
C ILE A 83 1.12 7.06 -10.06
N MET A 84 1.73 5.92 -9.73
CA MET A 84 1.05 4.62 -9.82
C MET A 84 -0.21 4.58 -8.94
N TRP A 85 -0.12 5.01 -7.68
CA TRP A 85 -1.27 5.05 -6.77
C TRP A 85 -2.33 6.07 -7.18
N SER A 86 -1.95 7.17 -7.84
CA SER A 86 -2.91 8.15 -8.37
C SER A 86 -3.86 7.54 -9.39
N GLY A 87 -3.45 6.49 -10.10
CA GLY A 87 -4.31 5.72 -11.00
C GLY A 87 -5.52 5.11 -10.30
N THR A 88 -5.40 4.71 -9.03
CA THR A 88 -6.56 4.20 -8.25
C THR A 88 -7.58 5.28 -7.97
N GLY A 89 -7.13 6.49 -7.63
CA GLY A 89 -8.01 7.64 -7.44
C GLY A 89 -8.71 8.05 -8.75
N LEU A 90 -7.96 8.09 -9.88
CA LEU A 90 -8.55 8.38 -11.20
C LEU A 90 -9.61 7.35 -11.59
N ALA A 91 -9.36 6.06 -11.32
CA ALA A 91 -10.35 5.02 -11.53
C ALA A 91 -11.60 5.25 -10.65
N GLY A 92 -11.41 5.63 -9.38
CA GLY A 92 -12.50 5.97 -8.46
C GLY A 92 -13.32 7.19 -8.86
N VAL A 93 -12.77 8.09 -9.71
CA VAL A 93 -13.51 9.22 -10.29
C VAL A 93 -14.36 8.78 -11.48
N GLY A 94 -13.76 8.08 -12.44
CA GLY A 94 -14.41 7.80 -13.73
C GLY A 94 -15.30 6.57 -13.73
N LEU A 95 -14.85 5.49 -13.07
CA LEU A 95 -15.54 4.21 -13.16
C LEU A 95 -16.97 4.19 -12.56
N PRO A 96 -17.21 4.77 -11.37
CA PRO A 96 -18.57 4.78 -10.82
C PRO A 96 -19.57 5.43 -11.75
N LEU A 97 -19.25 6.59 -12.32
CA LEU A 97 -20.14 7.33 -13.22
C LEU A 97 -20.44 6.55 -14.50
N ILE A 98 -19.42 5.90 -15.09
CA ILE A 98 -19.59 5.08 -16.28
C ILE A 98 -20.43 3.84 -15.98
N LEU A 99 -20.14 3.15 -14.87
CA LEU A 99 -20.85 1.93 -14.49
C LEU A 99 -22.30 2.20 -14.09
N GLU A 100 -22.58 3.31 -13.38
CA GLU A 100 -23.93 3.74 -13.03
C GLU A 100 -24.77 3.92 -14.31
N LYS A 101 -24.25 4.66 -15.29
CA LYS A 101 -24.93 4.88 -16.57
C LYS A 101 -25.15 3.58 -17.35
N LEU A 102 -24.17 2.70 -17.36
CA LEU A 102 -24.30 1.39 -18.01
C LEU A 102 -25.33 0.50 -17.29
N LEU A 103 -25.38 0.54 -15.97
CA LEU A 103 -26.35 -0.21 -15.17
C LEU A 103 -27.77 0.26 -15.41
N GLU A 104 -27.99 1.58 -15.48
CA GLU A 104 -29.29 2.17 -15.78
C GLU A 104 -29.80 1.76 -17.17
N VAL A 105 -28.93 1.81 -18.19
CA VAL A 105 -29.35 1.60 -19.60
C VAL A 105 -29.41 0.12 -19.96
N TYR A 106 -28.45 -0.70 -19.55
CA TYR A 106 -28.27 -2.08 -20.02
C TYR A 106 -28.52 -3.14 -18.95
N GLY A 107 -28.73 -2.74 -17.70
CA GLY A 107 -28.89 -3.64 -16.56
C GLY A 107 -27.60 -4.36 -16.18
N TYR A 108 -27.64 -5.09 -15.05
CA TYR A 108 -26.47 -5.68 -14.40
C TYR A 108 -25.68 -6.65 -15.30
N LYS A 109 -26.37 -7.64 -15.88
CA LYS A 109 -25.74 -8.70 -16.66
C LYS A 109 -24.94 -8.16 -17.85
N THR A 110 -25.57 -7.30 -18.64
CA THR A 110 -24.96 -6.73 -19.86
C THR A 110 -23.80 -5.79 -19.47
N THR A 111 -23.96 -5.00 -18.42
CA THR A 111 -22.91 -4.11 -17.91
C THR A 111 -21.66 -4.87 -17.49
N MET A 112 -21.80 -5.99 -16.77
CA MET A 112 -20.65 -6.79 -16.35
C MET A 112 -19.91 -7.40 -17.55
N ILE A 113 -20.63 -7.85 -18.58
CA ILE A 113 -20.03 -8.37 -19.82
C ILE A 113 -19.31 -7.26 -20.59
N ILE A 114 -19.97 -6.12 -20.80
CA ILE A 114 -19.37 -4.96 -21.47
C ILE A 114 -18.09 -4.55 -20.73
N TRP A 115 -18.16 -4.44 -19.40
CA TRP A 115 -17.03 -4.04 -18.58
C TRP A 115 -15.87 -5.03 -18.68
N ALA A 116 -16.11 -6.33 -18.65
CA ALA A 116 -15.08 -7.36 -18.81
C ALA A 116 -14.36 -7.22 -20.17
N VAL A 117 -15.12 -7.00 -21.26
CA VAL A 117 -14.56 -6.82 -22.61
C VAL A 117 -13.76 -5.53 -22.73
N VAL A 118 -14.28 -4.41 -22.24
CA VAL A 118 -13.61 -3.11 -22.28
C VAL A 118 -12.32 -3.16 -21.48
N LEU A 119 -12.36 -3.72 -20.25
CA LEU A 119 -11.20 -3.87 -19.39
C LEU A 119 -10.12 -4.71 -20.08
N PHE A 120 -10.49 -5.84 -20.69
CA PHE A 120 -9.54 -6.69 -21.41
C PHE A 120 -8.93 -5.96 -22.61
N THR A 121 -9.76 -5.32 -23.44
CA THR A 121 -9.32 -4.66 -24.67
C THR A 121 -8.36 -3.50 -24.41
N ILE A 122 -8.60 -2.72 -23.35
CA ILE A 122 -7.73 -1.59 -23.00
C ILE A 122 -6.46 -2.06 -22.29
N THR A 123 -6.60 -3.03 -21.36
CA THR A 123 -5.48 -3.38 -20.47
C THR A 123 -4.53 -4.41 -21.10
N ALA A 124 -5.00 -5.31 -21.97
CA ALA A 124 -4.15 -6.35 -22.55
C ALA A 124 -2.98 -5.78 -23.39
N PRO A 125 -3.17 -4.77 -24.27
CA PRO A 125 -2.05 -4.14 -24.98
C PRO A 125 -1.06 -3.48 -23.99
N LEU A 126 -1.56 -2.81 -22.94
CA LEU A 126 -0.70 -2.16 -21.93
C LEU A 126 0.09 -3.19 -21.13
N ALA A 127 -0.54 -4.30 -20.74
CA ALA A 127 0.11 -5.39 -20.02
C ALA A 127 1.25 -6.03 -20.80
N TRP A 128 1.18 -6.02 -22.14
CA TRP A 128 2.24 -6.53 -23.01
C TRP A 128 3.53 -5.70 -22.94
N TYR A 129 3.43 -4.40 -22.67
CA TYR A 129 4.58 -3.49 -22.53
C TYR A 129 5.24 -3.58 -21.15
N ILE A 130 4.60 -4.20 -20.15
CA ILE A 130 5.18 -4.37 -18.82
C ILE A 130 6.30 -5.41 -18.88
N LYS A 131 7.55 -4.95 -18.75
CA LYS A 131 8.75 -5.79 -18.89
C LYS A 131 9.73 -5.53 -17.75
N PRO A 132 10.43 -6.59 -17.25
CA PRO A 132 11.52 -6.41 -16.30
C PRO A 132 12.67 -5.63 -16.96
N ARG A 133 13.35 -4.79 -16.16
CA ARG A 133 14.58 -4.10 -16.58
C ARG A 133 15.80 -5.01 -16.49
N VAL A 134 15.84 -5.83 -15.44
CA VAL A 134 16.96 -6.71 -15.14
C VAL A 134 16.58 -8.15 -15.51
N PRO A 135 17.40 -8.86 -16.29
CA PRO A 135 17.13 -10.26 -16.62
C PRO A 135 17.10 -11.09 -15.32
N PRO A 136 16.18 -12.07 -15.22
CA PRO A 136 16.03 -12.87 -14.01
C PRO A 136 17.26 -13.74 -13.76
N LEU A 137 18.06 -13.39 -12.75
CA LEU A 137 19.23 -14.17 -12.32
C LEU A 137 18.79 -15.37 -11.47
N PRO A 138 19.33 -16.59 -11.72
CA PRO A 138 18.97 -17.79 -10.97
C PRO A 138 19.25 -17.70 -9.46
N VAL A 139 20.26 -16.95 -9.05
CA VAL A 139 20.66 -16.74 -7.65
C VAL A 139 19.61 -15.94 -6.84
N ARG A 140 18.83 -15.09 -7.49
CA ARG A 140 17.78 -14.30 -6.81
C ARG A 140 16.60 -15.14 -6.29
N ARG A 141 16.47 -16.40 -6.75
CA ARG A 141 15.39 -17.31 -6.34
C ARG A 141 15.45 -17.70 -4.85
N LEU A 142 16.63 -17.84 -4.29
CA LEU A 142 16.84 -18.33 -2.93
C LEU A 142 16.81 -17.23 -1.85
N LYS A 143 17.09 -15.96 -2.20
CA LYS A 143 17.02 -14.81 -1.27
C LYS A 143 15.60 -14.35 -0.95
N ALA A 144 14.58 -14.96 -1.55
CA ALA A 144 13.20 -14.47 -1.55
C ALA A 144 12.47 -14.60 -0.20
N PHE A 145 13.03 -15.26 0.81
CA PHE A 145 12.25 -15.69 1.98
C PHE A 145 12.86 -15.32 3.34
N ASN A 146 13.73 -14.30 3.39
CA ASN A 146 14.17 -13.83 4.69
C ASN A 146 13.07 -13.00 5.37
N LEU A 147 12.30 -13.63 6.25
CA LEU A 147 11.23 -13.02 7.04
C LEU A 147 11.71 -12.50 8.41
N ARG A 148 13.01 -12.59 8.71
CA ARG A 148 13.54 -12.15 10.02
C ARG A 148 13.24 -10.67 10.31
N PHE A 149 13.23 -9.81 9.27
CA PHE A 149 12.89 -8.41 9.43
C PHE A 149 11.46 -8.19 9.97
N CYS A 150 10.54 -9.14 9.79
CA CYS A 150 9.17 -9.05 10.32
C CYS A 150 9.15 -8.96 11.85
N LEU A 151 10.16 -9.49 12.52
CA LEU A 151 10.33 -9.42 13.97
C LEU A 151 11.09 -8.17 14.41
N SER A 152 11.59 -7.36 13.48
CA SER A 152 12.24 -6.10 13.81
C SER A 152 11.22 -5.11 14.40
N ARG A 153 11.59 -4.44 15.49
CA ARG A 153 10.72 -3.45 16.16
C ARG A 153 10.23 -2.37 15.19
N ARG A 154 11.07 -1.97 14.24
CA ARG A 154 10.78 -0.97 13.21
C ARG A 154 9.66 -1.42 12.29
N PHE A 155 9.80 -2.62 11.72
CA PHE A 155 8.77 -3.16 10.82
C PHE A 155 7.45 -3.36 11.55
N ILE A 156 7.46 -3.88 12.77
CA ILE A 156 6.26 -4.07 13.58
C ILE A 156 5.54 -2.74 13.82
N LEU A 157 6.27 -1.67 14.13
CA LEU A 157 5.66 -0.34 14.32
C LEU A 157 5.02 0.20 13.04
N TYR A 158 5.70 0.10 11.88
CA TYR A 158 5.12 0.52 10.61
C TYR A 158 3.93 -0.34 10.22
N GLN A 159 4.01 -1.64 10.44
CA GLN A 159 2.90 -2.56 10.15
C GLN A 159 1.68 -2.29 11.02
N LEU A 160 1.88 -2.07 12.32
CA LEU A 160 0.82 -1.73 13.26
C LEU A 160 0.16 -0.40 12.88
N SER A 161 0.97 0.63 12.63
CA SER A 161 0.53 1.94 12.14
C SER A 161 -0.34 1.81 10.88
N ASN A 162 0.12 1.05 9.90
CA ASN A 162 -0.56 0.81 8.64
C ASN A 162 -1.87 0.01 8.81
N THR A 163 -1.88 -0.99 9.69
CA THR A 163 -3.08 -1.81 9.94
C THR A 163 -4.14 -1.01 10.69
N ILE A 164 -3.75 -0.22 11.70
CA ILE A 164 -4.68 0.64 12.45
C ILE A 164 -5.33 1.67 11.52
N GLU A 165 -4.55 2.33 10.66
CA GLU A 165 -5.08 3.27 9.67
C GLU A 165 -6.08 2.58 8.73
N ALA A 166 -5.74 1.38 8.24
CA ALA A 166 -6.56 0.63 7.30
C ALA A 166 -7.95 0.27 7.85
N ILE A 167 -8.06 0.02 9.16
CA ILE A 167 -9.35 -0.30 9.79
C ILE A 167 -10.33 0.88 9.70
N GLY A 168 -9.86 2.12 9.79
CA GLY A 168 -10.71 3.33 9.70
C GLY A 168 -10.85 3.91 8.30
N PHE A 169 -9.94 3.58 7.38
CA PHE A 169 -9.77 4.26 6.09
C PHE A 169 -11.04 4.29 5.22
N TYR A 170 -11.74 3.16 5.09
CA TYR A 170 -12.90 3.05 4.19
C TYR A 170 -14.19 3.61 4.79
N ILE A 171 -14.24 3.87 6.09
CA ILE A 171 -15.47 4.33 6.77
C ILE A 171 -16.01 5.62 6.16
N PRO A 172 -15.22 6.70 5.99
CA PRO A 172 -15.75 7.91 5.37
C PRO A 172 -16.22 7.69 3.94
N GLY A 173 -15.49 6.91 3.14
CA GLY A 173 -15.87 6.62 1.75
C GLY A 173 -17.24 5.95 1.61
N ILE A 174 -17.63 5.12 2.59
CA ILE A 174 -18.92 4.42 2.61
C ILE A 174 -20.02 5.29 3.24
N TYR A 175 -19.71 5.91 4.38
CA TYR A 175 -20.76 6.53 5.20
C TYR A 175 -20.97 8.02 4.95
N ILE A 176 -20.05 8.75 4.30
CA ILE A 176 -20.24 10.18 3.98
C ILE A 176 -21.39 10.42 3.01
N PRO A 177 -21.54 9.66 1.89
CA PRO A 177 -22.72 9.83 1.04
C PRO A 177 -24.02 9.55 1.78
N ILE A 178 -24.04 8.51 2.62
CA ILE A 178 -25.21 8.14 3.43
C ILE A 178 -25.51 9.24 4.48
N TYR A 179 -24.47 9.78 5.11
CA TYR A 179 -24.59 10.92 6.04
C TYR A 179 -25.17 12.16 5.35
N ALA A 180 -24.65 12.49 4.16
CA ALA A 180 -25.11 13.62 3.36
C ALA A 180 -26.61 13.46 3.01
N ALA A 181 -27.01 12.26 2.62
CA ALA A 181 -28.41 11.97 2.32
C ALA A 181 -29.32 12.02 3.56
N SER A 182 -28.95 11.29 4.61
CA SER A 182 -29.84 11.04 5.76
C SER A 182 -29.90 12.19 6.76
N VAL A 183 -28.81 12.96 6.92
CA VAL A 183 -28.69 14.03 7.93
C VAL A 183 -28.84 15.41 7.29
N LEU A 184 -28.25 15.62 6.11
CA LEU A 184 -28.24 16.92 5.45
C LEU A 184 -29.28 17.04 4.32
N GLY A 185 -30.01 15.95 4.00
CA GLY A 185 -31.02 15.95 2.93
C GLY A 185 -30.41 16.20 1.54
N ALA A 186 -29.17 15.79 1.31
CA ALA A 186 -28.46 16.06 0.09
C ALA A 186 -29.02 15.28 -1.10
N GLU A 187 -29.13 15.93 -2.25
CA GLU A 187 -29.52 15.30 -3.52
C GLU A 187 -28.46 14.28 -3.97
N GLU A 188 -28.84 13.34 -4.84
CA GLU A 188 -27.96 12.27 -5.36
C GLU A 188 -26.67 12.81 -5.97
N PHE A 189 -26.74 13.92 -6.70
CA PHE A 189 -25.56 14.57 -7.27
C PHE A 189 -24.56 15.02 -6.19
N ALA A 190 -25.04 15.60 -5.09
CA ALA A 190 -24.17 16.04 -4.01
C ALA A 190 -23.54 14.87 -3.24
N GLN A 191 -24.25 13.73 -3.13
CA GLN A 191 -23.72 12.50 -2.56
C GLN A 191 -22.59 11.92 -3.45
N ALA A 192 -22.81 11.85 -4.76
CA ALA A 192 -21.80 11.42 -5.72
C ALA A 192 -20.57 12.35 -5.73
N LEU A 193 -20.80 13.67 -5.58
CA LEU A 193 -19.74 14.66 -5.54
C LEU A 193 -18.81 14.46 -4.32
N CYS A 194 -19.29 13.96 -3.19
CA CYS A 194 -18.45 13.63 -2.04
C CYS A 194 -17.41 12.57 -2.41
N ILE A 195 -17.82 11.49 -3.07
CA ILE A 195 -16.91 10.42 -3.50
C ILE A 195 -15.94 10.95 -4.57
N LEU A 196 -16.43 11.75 -5.50
CA LEU A 196 -15.65 12.36 -6.56
C LEU A 196 -14.53 13.24 -5.99
N LEU A 197 -14.86 14.16 -5.08
CA LEU A 197 -13.91 15.05 -4.42
C LEU A 197 -12.87 14.28 -3.61
N PHE A 198 -13.29 13.23 -2.87
CA PHE A 198 -12.38 12.36 -2.15
C PHE A 198 -11.36 11.71 -3.10
N ASN A 199 -11.81 11.13 -4.21
CA ASN A 199 -10.92 10.44 -5.16
C ASN A 199 -10.00 11.41 -5.93
N ILE A 200 -10.50 12.57 -6.38
CA ILE A 200 -9.67 13.61 -7.03
C ILE A 200 -8.56 14.08 -6.08
N SER A 201 -8.94 14.33 -4.84
CA SER A 201 -7.98 14.79 -3.82
C SER A 201 -6.96 13.70 -3.49
N SER A 202 -7.35 12.42 -3.49
CA SER A 202 -6.42 11.29 -3.34
C SER A 202 -5.40 11.23 -4.47
N VAL A 203 -5.79 11.54 -5.72
CA VAL A 203 -4.85 11.63 -6.86
C VAL A 203 -3.75 12.64 -6.57
N VAL A 204 -4.16 13.87 -6.19
CA VAL A 204 -3.22 14.95 -5.86
C VAL A 204 -2.37 14.58 -4.65
N GLY A 205 -3.00 14.01 -3.62
CA GLY A 205 -2.34 13.55 -2.39
C GLY A 205 -1.27 12.48 -2.66
N CYS A 206 -1.56 11.47 -3.48
CA CYS A 206 -0.61 10.41 -3.84
C CYS A 206 0.64 10.96 -4.53
N ILE A 207 0.46 11.88 -5.49
CA ILE A 207 1.59 12.51 -6.19
C ILE A 207 2.38 13.40 -5.24
N GLY A 208 1.69 14.20 -4.41
CA GLY A 208 2.30 15.10 -3.44
C GLY A 208 3.10 14.34 -2.35
N VAL A 209 2.50 13.32 -1.76
CA VAL A 209 3.18 12.48 -0.74
C VAL A 209 4.32 11.68 -1.37
N GLY A 210 4.16 11.19 -2.61
CA GLY A 210 5.24 10.53 -3.34
C GLY A 210 6.46 11.43 -3.55
N TRP A 211 6.24 12.70 -3.92
CA TRP A 211 7.30 13.70 -4.02
C TRP A 211 7.91 14.04 -2.65
N LEU A 212 7.09 14.09 -1.60
CA LEU A 212 7.53 14.39 -0.24
C LEU A 212 8.46 13.29 0.31
N ILE A 213 8.14 12.01 0.07
CA ILE A 213 8.93 10.84 0.48
C ILE A 213 10.32 10.83 -0.17
N ASP A 214 10.45 11.37 -1.36
CA ASP A 214 11.76 11.45 -2.01
C ASP A 214 12.67 12.54 -1.39
N ARG A 215 12.13 13.45 -0.56
CA ARG A 215 12.85 14.56 0.06
C ARG A 215 12.94 14.49 1.58
N PHE A 216 11.93 13.94 2.22
CA PHE A 216 11.82 13.88 3.68
C PHE A 216 11.81 12.46 4.19
N HIS A 217 12.07 12.30 5.47
CA HIS A 217 11.99 10.99 6.12
C HIS A 217 10.56 10.47 6.15
N VAL A 218 10.38 9.15 5.96
CA VAL A 218 9.04 8.52 5.86
C VAL A 218 8.15 8.78 7.07
N THR A 219 8.70 8.79 8.28
CA THR A 219 7.92 9.09 9.50
C THR A 219 7.33 10.50 9.49
N THR A 220 8.02 11.48 8.89
CA THR A 220 7.50 12.85 8.73
C THR A 220 6.34 12.87 7.74
N CYS A 221 6.45 12.14 6.63
CA CYS A 221 5.37 12.03 5.64
C CYS A 221 4.13 11.34 6.23
N VAL A 222 4.31 10.26 6.99
CA VAL A 222 3.22 9.60 7.73
C VAL A 222 2.58 10.57 8.73
N MET A 223 3.38 11.35 9.46
CA MET A 223 2.88 12.32 10.43
C MET A 223 2.00 13.40 9.77
N VAL A 224 2.43 13.93 8.62
CA VAL A 224 1.64 14.92 7.85
C VAL A 224 0.29 14.31 7.43
N SER A 225 0.29 13.09 6.90
CA SER A 225 -0.95 12.38 6.52
C SER A 225 -1.84 12.10 7.74
N THR A 226 -1.25 11.67 8.86
CA THR A 226 -1.95 11.43 10.13
C THR A 226 -2.63 12.68 10.65
N ILE A 227 -1.91 13.81 10.72
CA ILE A 227 -2.46 15.08 11.22
C ILE A 227 -3.61 15.54 10.33
N GLY A 228 -3.42 15.52 9.01
CA GLY A 228 -4.46 15.92 8.06
C GLY A 228 -5.72 15.07 8.15
N ALA A 229 -5.57 13.75 8.22
CA ALA A 229 -6.70 12.83 8.36
C ALA A 229 -7.43 12.98 9.71
N THR A 230 -6.67 13.11 10.81
CA THR A 230 -7.23 13.24 12.17
C THR A 230 -7.97 14.55 12.34
N LEU A 231 -7.34 15.67 12.00
CA LEU A 231 -7.98 17.00 12.09
C LEU A 231 -9.17 17.10 11.14
N GLY A 232 -9.02 16.61 9.91
CA GLY A 232 -10.13 16.52 8.97
C GLY A 232 -11.33 15.77 9.54
N THR A 233 -11.09 14.60 10.13
CA THR A 233 -12.18 13.78 10.68
C THR A 233 -12.84 14.42 11.89
N PHE A 234 -12.08 14.86 12.89
CA PHE A 234 -12.66 15.39 14.11
C PHE A 234 -13.25 16.80 13.94
N LEU A 235 -12.60 17.68 13.17
CA LEU A 235 -13.05 19.06 13.03
C LEU A 235 -14.02 19.23 11.84
N LEU A 236 -13.66 18.72 10.65
CA LEU A 236 -14.48 18.97 9.47
C LEU A 236 -15.69 18.04 9.41
N TRP A 237 -15.53 16.73 9.60
CA TRP A 237 -16.67 15.82 9.65
C TRP A 237 -17.43 15.94 10.97
N GLY A 238 -16.75 15.95 12.10
CA GLY A 238 -17.37 16.04 13.42
C GLY A 238 -18.19 17.32 13.65
N CYS A 239 -17.83 18.41 12.98
CA CYS A 239 -18.57 19.68 13.01
C CYS A 239 -19.40 19.92 11.73
N ALA A 240 -19.58 18.94 10.85
CA ALA A 240 -20.31 19.13 9.61
C ALA A 240 -21.81 19.30 9.86
N PHE A 241 -22.30 20.49 9.64
CA PHE A 241 -23.73 20.86 9.72
C PHE A 241 -24.29 21.31 8.35
N ASN A 242 -23.43 21.38 7.32
CA ASN A 242 -23.79 21.75 5.96
C ASN A 242 -22.95 21.02 4.92
N MET A 243 -23.44 20.94 3.67
CA MET A 243 -22.76 20.26 2.58
C MET A 243 -21.37 20.83 2.23
N PRO A 244 -21.13 22.16 2.18
CA PRO A 244 -19.79 22.70 1.92
C PRO A 244 -18.73 22.16 2.88
N MET A 245 -19.06 21.99 4.15
CA MET A 245 -18.13 21.47 5.15
C MET A 245 -17.79 19.99 4.92
N VAL A 246 -18.77 19.21 4.47
CA VAL A 246 -18.58 17.80 4.05
C VAL A 246 -17.65 17.75 2.82
N PHE A 247 -17.81 18.66 1.86
CA PHE A 247 -16.92 18.72 0.69
C PHE A 247 -15.48 19.06 1.07
N VAL A 248 -15.28 20.03 1.97
CA VAL A 248 -13.95 20.36 2.51
C VAL A 248 -13.34 19.17 3.26
N PHE A 249 -14.16 18.43 4.02
CA PHE A 249 -13.72 17.18 4.64
C PHE A 249 -13.27 16.16 3.60
N CYS A 250 -14.06 15.90 2.55
CA CYS A 250 -13.71 14.95 1.48
C CYS A 250 -12.37 15.32 0.82
N VAL A 251 -12.13 16.60 0.56
CA VAL A 251 -10.86 17.08 0.01
C VAL A 251 -9.71 16.86 0.99
N SER A 252 -9.86 17.27 2.25
CA SER A 252 -8.81 17.13 3.27
C SER A 252 -8.45 15.67 3.55
N TYR A 253 -9.48 14.83 3.68
CA TYR A 253 -9.31 13.40 3.96
C TYR A 253 -8.73 12.64 2.75
N GLY A 254 -9.16 12.99 1.53
CA GLY A 254 -8.58 12.43 0.30
C GLY A 254 -7.11 12.76 0.13
N LEU A 255 -6.71 14.02 0.36
CA LEU A 255 -5.31 14.45 0.31
C LEU A 255 -4.42 13.71 1.32
N SER A 256 -4.92 13.46 2.53
CA SER A 256 -4.15 12.90 3.64
C SER A 256 -4.28 11.38 3.74
N ALA A 257 -5.44 10.85 4.05
CA ALA A 257 -5.66 9.41 4.21
C ALA A 257 -5.62 8.65 2.88
N GLY A 258 -6.17 9.23 1.80
CA GLY A 258 -6.17 8.64 0.47
C GLY A 258 -4.77 8.39 -0.09
N SER A 259 -3.79 9.18 0.33
CA SER A 259 -2.39 9.07 -0.09
C SER A 259 -1.51 8.19 0.81
N TYR A 260 -2.05 7.64 1.90
CA TYR A 260 -1.27 6.91 2.89
C TYR A 260 -0.49 5.71 2.31
N SER A 261 -1.07 4.97 1.38
CA SER A 261 -0.41 3.81 0.75
C SER A 261 0.88 4.18 0.01
N THR A 262 1.04 5.44 -0.42
CA THR A 262 2.26 5.91 -1.06
C THR A 262 3.45 5.91 -0.09
N THR A 263 3.21 6.04 1.23
CA THR A 263 4.25 6.03 2.26
C THR A 263 5.00 4.70 2.35
N TRP A 264 4.42 3.60 1.87
CA TRP A 264 5.07 2.28 1.87
C TRP A 264 6.41 2.26 1.15
N THR A 265 6.57 3.10 0.12
CA THR A 265 7.84 3.23 -0.61
C THR A 265 8.97 3.79 0.26
N GLY A 266 8.62 4.70 1.17
CA GLY A 266 9.56 5.19 2.18
C GLY A 266 9.91 4.13 3.22
N VAL A 267 8.89 3.39 3.70
CA VAL A 267 9.07 2.31 4.68
C VAL A 267 9.96 1.20 4.11
N MET A 268 9.71 0.76 2.87
CA MET A 268 10.52 -0.30 2.27
C MET A 268 11.99 0.12 2.08
N ARG A 269 12.26 1.40 1.76
CA ARG A 269 13.63 1.93 1.69
C ARG A 269 14.31 2.00 3.07
N GLU A 270 13.57 2.38 4.10
CA GLU A 270 14.12 2.50 5.44
C GLU A 270 14.43 1.14 6.05
N VAL A 271 13.52 0.17 5.91
CA VAL A 271 13.71 -1.19 6.43
C VAL A 271 14.82 -1.90 5.69
N ALA A 272 14.88 -1.81 4.36
CA ALA A 272 15.94 -2.44 3.56
C ALA A 272 17.29 -1.74 3.68
N GLY A 273 17.34 -0.39 3.76
CA GLY A 273 18.58 0.38 3.73
C GLY A 273 19.39 0.34 5.03
N LYS A 274 18.74 0.21 6.19
CA LYS A 274 19.43 0.19 7.48
C LYS A 274 20.06 -1.16 7.83
N ASP A 275 19.53 -2.24 7.28
CA ASP A 275 20.18 -3.54 7.45
C ASP A 275 21.49 -3.65 6.65
N MET A 276 21.64 -2.90 5.56
CA MET A 276 22.92 -2.75 4.86
C MET A 276 23.97 -2.01 5.70
N GLN A 277 23.58 -1.00 6.47
CA GLN A 277 24.52 -0.26 7.35
C GLN A 277 24.93 -1.06 8.59
N SER A 278 24.05 -1.88 9.15
CA SER A 278 24.39 -2.71 10.31
C SER A 278 25.33 -3.86 9.96
N SER A 279 25.33 -4.32 8.71
CA SER A 279 26.23 -5.39 8.24
C SER A 279 27.58 -4.88 7.72
N SER A 280 27.73 -3.57 7.51
CA SER A 280 28.97 -2.95 7.00
C SER A 280 29.84 -2.31 8.09
N THR A 281 29.51 -2.43 9.38
CA THR A 281 30.38 -2.01 10.46
C THR A 281 31.48 -3.06 10.63
N PRO A 282 32.73 -2.80 10.23
CA PRO A 282 33.81 -3.71 10.51
C PRO A 282 33.95 -3.79 12.05
N SER A 283 33.96 -4.98 12.59
CA SER A 283 34.41 -5.18 13.98
C SER A 283 35.82 -4.58 14.09
N SER A 284 35.87 -3.35 14.60
CA SER A 284 37.14 -2.70 14.96
C SER A 284 37.84 -3.64 15.91
N LEU A 285 38.93 -4.22 15.44
CA LEU A 285 39.93 -4.89 16.22
C LEU A 285 40.39 -3.94 17.33
N THR A 286 39.83 -4.14 18.51
CA THR A 286 40.47 -3.71 19.77
C THR A 286 41.60 -4.69 20.05
N GLY A 287 42.81 -4.23 20.01
CA GLY A 287 43.97 -4.98 20.42
C GLY A 287 45.19 -4.14 20.15
N GLY A 288 45.48 -3.28 21.11
CA GLY A 288 46.71 -2.51 21.13
C GLY A 288 47.94 -3.40 21.35
N GLU A 289 49.04 -2.91 21.00
CA GLU A 289 50.16 -2.66 21.93
C GLU A 289 51.35 -2.18 21.12
N ALA A 290 51.90 -1.09 21.60
CA ALA A 290 53.16 -0.55 21.19
C ALA A 290 54.29 -1.49 21.63
N GLY A 291 55.36 -1.60 20.82
CA GLY A 291 56.57 -2.33 21.18
C GLY A 291 57.56 -2.37 20.04
N ASP A 292 58.38 -1.35 19.99
CA ASP A 292 59.82 -1.31 19.94
C ASP A 292 60.62 -1.72 18.68
N VAL A 293 61.60 -0.93 18.48
CA VAL A 293 62.66 -0.79 17.49
C VAL A 293 63.57 -2.03 17.43
N GLY A 294 63.98 -2.43 16.21
CA GLY A 294 65.07 -3.36 16.03
C GLY A 294 65.36 -3.68 14.56
N GLY A 295 66.37 -3.07 14.00
CA GLY A 295 66.89 -3.35 12.67
C GLY A 295 67.51 -4.75 12.53
N GLY A 296 67.50 -5.28 11.33
CA GLY A 296 68.14 -6.54 10.96
C GLY A 296 67.89 -6.93 9.50
N ASN A 297 68.91 -6.76 8.69
CA ASN A 297 69.09 -7.35 7.37
C ASN A 297 68.90 -8.86 7.39
N GLY A 298 68.35 -9.42 6.35
CA GLY A 298 68.40 -10.85 6.13
C GLY A 298 67.50 -11.29 4.95
N ASP A 299 68.10 -11.44 3.77
CA ASP A 299 67.59 -12.13 2.60
C ASP A 299 67.11 -13.53 2.95
N ASN A 300 65.83 -13.81 2.72
CA ASN A 300 65.34 -15.17 2.47
C ASN A 300 64.04 -15.10 1.69
N ALA A 301 64.16 -15.31 0.38
CA ALA A 301 63.03 -15.54 -0.52
C ALA A 301 62.39 -16.89 -0.19
N GLY A 302 61.25 -16.86 0.49
CA GLY A 302 60.34 -18.00 0.63
C GLY A 302 59.55 -18.23 -0.67
N PRO A 303 59.12 -19.45 -0.94
CA PRO A 303 58.40 -19.78 -2.17
C PRO A 303 57.09 -18.98 -2.32
N PRO A 304 56.71 -18.62 -3.55
CA PRO A 304 55.47 -17.85 -3.79
C PRO A 304 54.27 -18.61 -3.27
N ARG A 305 53.43 -17.95 -2.47
CA ARG A 305 52.16 -18.48 -2.05
C ARG A 305 51.31 -18.78 -3.28
N PRO A 306 50.62 -19.92 -3.34
CA PRO A 306 49.70 -20.23 -4.42
C PRO A 306 48.69 -19.07 -4.54
N ALA A 307 48.47 -18.61 -5.77
CA ALA A 307 47.46 -17.63 -6.09
C ALA A 307 46.08 -18.14 -5.56
N GLU A 308 45.58 -17.48 -4.54
CA GLU A 308 44.20 -17.73 -4.08
C GLU A 308 43.26 -17.54 -5.25
N SER A 309 42.55 -18.59 -5.57
CA SER A 309 41.58 -18.61 -6.69
C SER A 309 40.55 -17.49 -6.48
N PRO A 310 40.07 -16.80 -7.54
CA PRO A 310 39.06 -15.75 -7.44
C PRO A 310 37.72 -16.21 -6.84
N LEU A 311 37.59 -17.51 -6.57
CA LEU A 311 36.42 -18.11 -5.94
C LEU A 311 36.34 -17.92 -4.41
N SER A 312 37.43 -17.63 -3.74
CA SER A 312 37.45 -17.40 -2.29
C SER A 312 37.00 -15.99 -1.89
N GLU A 313 37.14 -15.01 -2.78
CA GLU A 313 36.65 -13.64 -2.58
C GLU A 313 35.11 -13.54 -2.73
N PHE A 314 34.48 -14.52 -3.39
CA PHE A 314 33.04 -14.58 -3.58
C PHE A 314 32.27 -15.18 -2.39
N THR A 315 32.94 -15.74 -1.40
CA THR A 315 32.33 -16.27 -0.16
C THR A 315 32.32 -15.26 1.00
N GLY A 316 32.81 -14.04 0.76
CA GLY A 316 32.79 -12.95 1.72
C GLY A 316 31.36 -12.49 2.03
N SER A 317 30.91 -12.78 3.24
CA SER A 317 29.83 -12.11 3.98
C SER A 317 28.61 -11.74 3.15
N TYR A 318 27.77 -12.72 2.85
CA TYR A 318 26.40 -12.46 2.42
C TYR A 318 25.65 -11.82 3.59
N SER A 319 25.74 -10.49 3.70
CA SER A 319 24.84 -9.72 4.53
C SER A 319 23.39 -10.09 4.14
N GLU A 320 22.58 -10.42 5.11
CA GLU A 320 21.14 -10.75 4.96
C GLU A 320 20.38 -9.49 4.48
N GLU A 321 20.50 -9.16 3.21
CA GLU A 321 19.89 -7.98 2.61
C GLU A 321 18.37 -8.18 2.53
N VAL A 322 17.62 -7.34 3.25
CA VAL A 322 16.15 -7.36 3.24
C VAL A 322 15.65 -6.91 1.87
N ASP A 323 14.76 -7.69 1.30
CA ASP A 323 14.13 -7.38 0.03
C ASP A 323 13.05 -6.29 0.19
N PRO A 324 13.21 -5.11 -0.44
CA PRO A 324 12.23 -4.03 -0.35
C PRO A 324 10.82 -4.43 -0.79
N ILE A 325 10.71 -5.27 -1.82
CA ILE A 325 9.40 -5.70 -2.35
C ILE A 325 8.67 -6.59 -1.36
N MET A 326 9.41 -7.42 -0.60
CA MET A 326 8.82 -8.24 0.45
C MET A 326 8.22 -7.35 1.56
N VAL A 327 8.92 -6.29 1.94
CA VAL A 327 8.41 -5.29 2.90
C VAL A 327 7.11 -4.66 2.38
N PHE A 328 7.10 -4.22 1.13
CA PHE A 328 5.91 -3.64 0.50
C PHE A 328 4.71 -4.60 0.52
N VAL A 329 4.92 -5.84 0.13
CA VAL A 329 3.84 -6.85 0.06
C VAL A 329 3.28 -7.19 1.44
N LEU A 330 4.13 -7.22 2.46
CA LEU A 330 3.68 -7.46 3.84
C LEU A 330 2.90 -6.26 4.39
N LEU A 331 3.32 -5.02 4.08
CA LEU A 331 2.53 -3.82 4.40
C LEU A 331 1.15 -3.88 3.70
N ALA A 332 1.12 -4.25 2.42
CA ALA A 332 -0.12 -4.43 1.69
C ALA A 332 -1.02 -5.51 2.32
N ALA A 333 -0.45 -6.65 2.76
CA ALA A 333 -1.20 -7.69 3.44
C ALA A 333 -1.82 -7.21 4.77
N GLY A 334 -1.07 -6.46 5.58
CA GLY A 334 -1.59 -5.87 6.82
C GLY A 334 -2.71 -4.86 6.58
N ARG A 335 -2.60 -4.04 5.52
CA ARG A 335 -3.70 -3.19 5.08
C ARG A 335 -4.93 -4.00 4.64
N GLY A 336 -4.71 -5.07 3.89
CA GLY A 336 -5.78 -5.99 3.49
C GLY A 336 -6.51 -6.59 4.67
N PHE A 337 -5.78 -6.97 5.72
CA PHE A 337 -6.35 -7.48 6.96
C PHE A 337 -7.19 -6.40 7.69
N GLY A 338 -6.65 -5.19 7.83
CA GLY A 338 -7.39 -4.05 8.40
C GLY A 338 -8.69 -3.75 7.66
N ASN A 339 -8.66 -3.78 6.32
CA ASN A 339 -9.83 -3.54 5.48
C ASN A 339 -10.93 -4.59 5.65
N VAL A 340 -10.56 -5.87 5.82
CA VAL A 340 -11.53 -6.96 6.08
C VAL A 340 -12.24 -6.75 7.43
N ILE A 341 -11.52 -6.31 8.45
CA ILE A 341 -12.09 -6.03 9.78
C ILE A 341 -12.99 -4.79 9.75
N SER A 342 -12.62 -3.79 8.96
CA SER A 342 -13.32 -2.49 8.89
C SER A 342 -14.81 -2.63 8.55
N GLY A 343 -15.17 -3.52 7.62
CA GLY A 343 -16.55 -3.68 7.14
C GLY A 343 -17.53 -4.09 8.26
N PRO A 344 -17.38 -5.29 8.86
CA PRO A 344 -18.26 -5.74 9.94
C PRO A 344 -18.26 -4.78 11.15
N PHE A 345 -17.09 -4.21 11.48
CA PHE A 345 -16.95 -3.33 12.63
C PHE A 345 -17.72 -2.02 12.44
N SER A 346 -17.60 -1.40 11.28
CA SER A 346 -18.33 -0.18 10.95
C SER A 346 -19.84 -0.40 10.88
N GLN A 347 -20.30 -1.58 10.42
CA GLN A 347 -21.71 -1.93 10.39
C GLN A 347 -22.31 -2.04 11.80
N VAL A 348 -21.61 -2.67 12.74
CA VAL A 348 -22.06 -2.74 14.13
C VAL A 348 -22.17 -1.34 14.74
N MET A 349 -21.18 -0.47 14.49
CA MET A 349 -21.22 0.91 14.99
C MET A 349 -22.36 1.72 14.38
N TYR A 350 -22.62 1.54 13.09
CA TYR A 350 -23.71 2.22 12.39
C TYR A 350 -25.09 1.81 12.93
N HIS A 351 -25.30 0.52 13.21
CA HIS A 351 -26.59 0.04 13.72
C HIS A 351 -26.82 0.40 15.21
N SER A 352 -25.76 0.48 16.00
CA SER A 352 -25.90 0.80 17.44
C SER A 352 -26.18 2.27 17.72
N MET A 353 -25.74 3.19 16.82
CA MET A 353 -25.92 4.67 16.94
C MET A 353 -25.85 5.22 18.40
N PRO A 354 -24.81 4.94 19.17
CA PRO A 354 -24.82 5.08 20.63
C PRO A 354 -25.00 6.51 21.13
N TRP A 355 -24.77 7.54 20.32
CA TRP A 355 -24.84 8.97 20.73
C TRP A 355 -25.91 9.76 19.97
N LYS A 356 -26.86 9.08 19.35
CA LYS A 356 -27.91 9.75 18.56
C LYS A 356 -28.79 10.60 19.45
N GLY A 357 -28.78 11.93 19.19
CA GLY A 357 -29.55 12.92 19.97
C GLY A 357 -28.91 13.39 21.26
N GLU A 358 -27.81 12.78 21.72
CA GLU A 358 -27.15 13.16 23.00
C GLU A 358 -25.94 14.09 22.79
N ALA A 359 -25.29 14.03 21.65
CA ALA A 359 -24.11 14.85 21.34
C ALA A 359 -24.48 16.01 20.41
N ALA A 360 -23.61 17.03 20.34
CA ALA A 360 -23.77 18.18 19.47
C ALA A 360 -23.24 17.90 18.05
N LEU A 361 -23.75 18.62 17.06
CA LEU A 361 -23.31 18.60 15.66
C LEU A 361 -23.39 17.20 15.04
N ALA A 362 -22.43 16.84 14.16
CA ALA A 362 -22.41 15.54 13.52
C ALA A 362 -22.23 14.36 14.48
N TYR A 363 -21.67 14.58 15.65
CA TYR A 363 -21.53 13.53 16.68
C TYR A 363 -22.87 13.02 17.19
N GLY A 364 -23.90 13.89 17.30
CA GLY A 364 -25.25 13.53 17.70
C GLY A 364 -26.15 13.04 16.58
N SER A 365 -25.67 13.00 15.34
CA SER A 365 -26.45 12.57 14.19
C SER A 365 -26.68 11.04 14.10
N GLY A 366 -26.01 10.25 14.97
CA GLY A 366 -25.92 8.79 14.92
C GLY A 366 -24.65 8.29 14.24
N TYR A 367 -23.87 9.17 13.65
CA TYR A 367 -22.56 8.84 13.04
C TYR A 367 -21.37 9.14 13.97
N GLY A 368 -21.61 9.63 15.18
CA GLY A 368 -20.58 10.05 16.14
C GLY A 368 -19.55 8.95 16.44
N SER A 369 -19.99 7.72 16.64
CA SER A 369 -19.10 6.57 16.87
C SER A 369 -18.18 6.30 15.67
N LEU A 370 -18.68 6.43 14.44
CA LEU A 370 -17.88 6.26 13.22
C LEU A 370 -16.85 7.39 13.07
N ILE A 371 -17.25 8.64 13.39
CA ILE A 371 -16.34 9.80 13.38
C ILE A 371 -15.20 9.61 14.36
N VAL A 372 -15.52 9.26 15.61
CA VAL A 372 -14.52 9.05 16.66
C VAL A 372 -13.62 7.88 16.32
N PHE A 373 -14.17 6.79 15.87
CA PHE A 373 -13.39 5.61 15.49
C PHE A 373 -12.44 5.91 14.33
N THR A 374 -12.91 6.55 13.25
CA THR A 374 -12.07 6.96 12.12
C THR A 374 -10.98 7.92 12.55
N GLY A 375 -11.30 8.91 13.41
CA GLY A 375 -10.32 9.87 13.90
C GLY A 375 -9.26 9.23 14.81
N VAL A 376 -9.66 8.30 15.69
CA VAL A 376 -8.74 7.56 16.57
C VAL A 376 -7.83 6.62 15.78
N THR A 377 -8.35 5.90 14.78
CA THR A 377 -7.53 5.03 13.93
C THR A 377 -6.58 5.85 13.04
N ALA A 378 -7.03 6.99 12.52
CA ALA A 378 -6.15 7.94 11.84
C ALA A 378 -5.03 8.44 12.75
N LEU A 379 -5.34 8.85 13.99
CA LEU A 379 -4.34 9.27 14.98
C LEU A 379 -3.37 8.13 15.32
N GLY A 380 -3.88 6.92 15.51
CA GLY A 380 -3.10 5.73 15.80
C GLY A 380 -2.09 5.39 14.69
N SER A 381 -2.36 5.80 13.45
CA SER A 381 -1.40 5.63 12.35
C SER A 381 -0.09 6.42 12.56
N GLY A 382 -0.08 7.45 13.41
CA GLY A 382 1.10 8.22 13.77
C GLY A 382 2.02 7.57 14.82
N ILE A 383 1.72 6.37 15.31
CA ILE A 383 2.50 5.71 16.38
C ILE A 383 3.98 5.48 15.98
N CYS A 384 4.27 5.32 14.69
CA CYS A 384 5.63 5.19 14.19
C CYS A 384 6.48 6.46 14.44
N PHE A 385 5.88 7.65 14.49
CA PHE A 385 6.60 8.89 14.82
C PHE A 385 7.02 8.93 16.30
N LEU A 386 6.16 8.45 17.20
CA LEU A 386 6.52 8.30 18.62
C LEU A 386 7.64 7.26 18.77
N GLY A 387 7.57 6.14 18.06
CA GLY A 387 8.61 5.12 18.05
C GLY A 387 9.98 5.68 17.62
N ARG A 388 10.00 6.60 16.65
CA ARG A 388 11.23 7.29 16.25
C ARG A 388 11.82 8.16 17.37
N ARG A 389 10.98 8.92 18.11
CA ARG A 389 11.45 9.74 19.24
C ARG A 389 12.05 8.91 20.36
N VAL A 390 11.56 7.69 20.56
CA VAL A 390 12.08 6.73 21.56
C VAL A 390 13.28 5.95 21.03
N GLY A 391 13.73 6.18 19.79
CA GLY A 391 14.87 5.49 19.18
C GLY A 391 14.58 4.07 18.68
N TRP A 392 13.29 3.74 18.47
CA TRP A 392 12.88 2.43 17.95
C TRP A 392 12.83 2.39 16.41
N CYS A 393 12.81 3.55 15.76
CA CYS A 393 12.83 3.74 14.30
C CYS A 393 14.02 4.60 13.87
#